data_5e30218ef9e78a2f6c7a76ca7ab97146
#
_entry.id   5e30218ef9e78a2f6c7a76ca7ab97146
#
_cell.length_a   1.000
_cell.length_b   1.000
_cell.length_c   1.000
_cell.angle_alpha   90.00
_cell.angle_beta   90.00
_cell.angle_gamma   90.00
#
_symmetry.space_group_name_H-M   'P 1'
#
loop_
_entity.id
_entity.type
_entity.pdbx_description
1 polymer ?
#
loop_
_entity_poly.entity_id
_entity_poly.type
_entity_poly.pdbx_seq_one_letter_code
_entity_poly.pdbx_strand_id
1 'polypeptide(L)'
;MTHLLVAVDKFTKWIEARPIKKLDEPTAVRFIKDIAVRYGMPNSIINGTNFAKGALEQCCSISGIRLDLASVAHPQSNRQVERANGLILSGVKPRLVEPLIRSPGSWLDELPAILWSLRTTPNQSTGFTPFFLVYGAEAVIPTDVEFDSPRVVMYMEAEAREAREDGVDLLEEARLLALSRSAIYQQGLRHYHSKKIKPLTFREGDLVLRLVQEQAGQHKLSPPWEGPFIVSRALRDRNAYYLIDARKSRKRKKDTAGEEMTRPWNAELLRPFYS
;
A
#
# COMPACT_ATOMS: atom_id res chain seq x y z
N MET A 1 19.95 -10.81 2.79
CA MET A 1 18.61 -10.44 2.29
C MET A 1 18.63 -8.97 1.93
N THR A 2 18.08 -8.58 0.78
CA THR A 2 18.20 -7.22 0.24
C THR A 2 16.85 -6.54 0.02
N HIS A 3 15.77 -7.32 0.01
CA HIS A 3 14.42 -6.82 -0.26
C HIS A 3 13.44 -7.35 0.79
N LEU A 4 12.31 -6.69 0.91
CA LEU A 4 11.21 -7.07 1.79
C LEU A 4 9.93 -7.18 0.96
N LEU A 5 9.26 -8.34 0.97
CA LEU A 5 7.88 -8.46 0.53
C LEU A 5 6.96 -8.08 1.68
N VAL A 6 5.99 -7.21 1.42
CA VAL A 6 5.04 -6.75 2.41
C VAL A 6 3.62 -6.91 1.88
N ALA A 7 2.76 -7.52 2.67
CA ALA A 7 1.33 -7.57 2.44
C ALA A 7 0.60 -6.93 3.63
N VAL A 8 -0.47 -6.20 3.34
CA VAL A 8 -1.30 -5.55 4.37
C VAL A 8 -2.74 -5.94 4.14
N ASP A 9 -3.38 -6.49 5.14
CA ASP A 9 -4.82 -6.66 5.10
C ASP A 9 -5.50 -5.29 5.20
N LYS A 10 -6.32 -5.01 4.20
CA LYS A 10 -6.95 -3.70 4.05
C LYS A 10 -7.92 -3.36 5.18
N PHE A 11 -8.52 -4.38 5.78
CA PHE A 11 -9.50 -4.24 6.84
C PHE A 11 -8.84 -4.20 8.21
N THR A 12 -8.22 -5.31 8.65
CA THR A 12 -7.63 -5.46 9.98
C THR A 12 -6.35 -4.63 10.17
N LYS A 13 -5.72 -4.18 9.08
CA LYS A 13 -4.39 -3.53 9.05
C LYS A 13 -3.25 -4.48 9.47
N TRP A 14 -3.52 -5.80 9.48
CA TRP A 14 -2.50 -6.78 9.72
C TRP A 14 -1.40 -6.72 8.67
N ILE A 15 -0.16 -6.74 9.11
CA ILE A 15 1.02 -6.64 8.24
C ILE A 15 1.76 -7.98 8.26
N GLU A 16 1.96 -8.55 7.07
CA GLU A 16 2.89 -9.65 6.83
C GLU A 16 4.09 -9.12 6.06
N ALA A 17 5.29 -9.51 6.49
CA ALA A 17 6.52 -9.12 5.83
C ALA A 17 7.51 -10.27 5.81
N ARG A 18 8.12 -10.50 4.64
CA ARG A 18 9.11 -11.55 4.43
C ARG A 18 10.36 -10.99 3.77
N PRO A 19 11.54 -11.17 4.39
CA PRO A 19 12.82 -10.85 3.77
C PRO A 19 13.11 -11.80 2.60
N ILE A 20 13.57 -11.24 1.48
CA ILE A 20 13.89 -11.99 0.27
C ILE A 20 15.24 -11.57 -0.30
N LYS A 21 15.90 -12.46 -1.04
CA LYS A 21 17.15 -12.16 -1.75
C LYS A 21 16.88 -11.53 -3.11
N LYS A 22 15.84 -12.00 -3.79
CA LYS A 22 15.49 -11.59 -5.15
C LYS A 22 14.00 -11.34 -5.24
N LEU A 23 13.65 -10.28 -5.94
CA LEU A 23 12.28 -9.94 -6.24
C LEU A 23 11.86 -10.68 -7.52
N ASP A 24 11.29 -11.88 -7.36
CA ASP A 24 10.78 -12.69 -8.45
C ASP A 24 9.37 -13.20 -8.19
N GLU A 25 8.67 -13.56 -9.26
CA GLU A 25 7.28 -14.01 -9.22
C GLU A 25 7.08 -15.30 -8.40
N PRO A 26 7.93 -16.35 -8.54
CA PRO A 26 7.77 -17.55 -7.71
C PRO A 26 7.86 -17.29 -6.21
N THR A 27 8.68 -16.32 -5.80
CA THR A 27 8.79 -15.91 -4.40
C THR A 27 7.53 -15.19 -3.94
N ALA A 28 6.96 -14.32 -4.78
CA ALA A 28 5.69 -13.66 -4.49
C ALA A 28 4.54 -14.68 -4.38
N VAL A 29 4.45 -15.65 -5.28
CA VAL A 29 3.44 -16.72 -5.23
C VAL A 29 3.55 -17.54 -3.94
N ARG A 30 4.77 -17.93 -3.54
CA ARG A 30 4.98 -18.65 -2.26
C ARG A 30 4.54 -17.81 -1.07
N PHE A 31 4.84 -16.52 -1.07
CA PHE A 31 4.44 -15.62 0.00
C PHE A 31 2.91 -15.51 0.13
N ILE A 32 2.19 -15.39 -0.99
CA ILE A 32 0.72 -15.35 -0.97
C ILE A 32 0.13 -16.69 -0.54
N LYS A 33 0.68 -17.82 -1.00
CA LYS A 33 0.26 -19.16 -0.55
C LYS A 33 0.43 -19.33 0.96
N ASP A 34 1.55 -18.90 1.53
CA ASP A 34 1.78 -18.97 2.98
C ASP A 34 0.77 -18.12 3.77
N ILE A 35 0.40 -16.94 3.25
CA ILE A 35 -0.65 -16.11 3.84
C ILE A 35 -2.00 -16.84 3.76
N ALA A 36 -2.33 -17.39 2.60
CA ALA A 36 -3.59 -18.10 2.38
C ALA A 36 -3.74 -19.34 3.28
N VAL A 37 -2.68 -20.08 3.52
CA VAL A 37 -2.69 -21.22 4.44
C VAL A 37 -2.97 -20.79 5.89
N ARG A 38 -2.47 -19.63 6.32
CA ARG A 38 -2.62 -19.14 7.70
C ARG A 38 -3.92 -18.40 7.96
N TYR A 39 -4.42 -17.66 6.98
CA TYR A 39 -5.53 -16.72 7.17
C TYR A 39 -6.71 -16.97 6.23
N GLY A 40 -6.61 -17.97 5.36
CA GLY A 40 -7.61 -18.22 4.31
C GLY A 40 -7.31 -17.44 3.02
N MET A 41 -8.06 -17.80 1.97
CA MET A 41 -7.89 -17.19 0.64
C MET A 41 -8.41 -15.76 0.62
N PRO A 42 -7.62 -14.78 0.18
CA PRO A 42 -8.12 -13.42 0.03
C PRO A 42 -9.07 -13.32 -1.17
N ASN A 43 -10.12 -12.51 -1.08
CA ASN A 43 -11.04 -12.25 -2.18
C ASN A 43 -10.37 -11.47 -3.32
N SER A 44 -9.46 -10.56 -2.97
CA SER A 44 -8.72 -9.76 -3.96
C SER A 44 -7.35 -9.37 -3.44
N ILE A 45 -6.40 -9.23 -4.37
CA ILE A 45 -5.06 -8.72 -4.11
C ILE A 45 -4.87 -7.48 -4.97
N ILE A 46 -4.45 -6.37 -4.35
CA ILE A 46 -4.03 -5.17 -5.07
C ILE A 46 -2.51 -5.19 -5.15
N ASN A 47 -1.98 -5.21 -6.35
CA ASN A 47 -0.55 -5.29 -6.60
C ASN A 47 -0.05 -4.10 -7.41
N GLY A 48 1.21 -3.72 -7.16
CA GLY A 48 1.94 -2.78 -8.02
C GLY A 48 2.32 -3.41 -9.36
N THR A 49 2.93 -2.61 -10.24
CA THR A 49 3.30 -3.03 -11.60
C THR A 49 4.32 -4.16 -11.68
N ASN A 50 5.08 -4.42 -10.61
CA ASN A 50 6.19 -5.37 -10.59
C ASN A 50 5.76 -6.84 -10.77
N PHE A 51 4.50 -7.18 -10.46
CA PHE A 51 3.96 -8.54 -10.55
C PHE A 51 2.64 -8.57 -11.32
N ALA A 52 2.52 -7.71 -12.34
CA ALA A 52 1.26 -7.48 -13.05
C ALA A 52 0.86 -8.62 -14.00
N LYS A 53 1.83 -9.43 -14.43
CA LYS A 53 1.65 -10.52 -15.40
C LYS A 53 2.54 -11.69 -15.00
N GLY A 54 2.12 -12.92 -15.33
CA GLY A 54 2.93 -14.11 -15.14
C GLY A 54 2.44 -15.06 -14.04
N ALA A 55 3.35 -15.64 -13.25
CA ALA A 55 3.02 -16.72 -12.30
C ALA A 55 2.05 -16.31 -11.18
N LEU A 56 2.09 -15.05 -10.73
CA LEU A 56 1.15 -14.55 -9.72
C LEU A 56 -0.26 -14.40 -10.29
N GLU A 57 -0.40 -13.83 -11.47
CA GLU A 57 -1.70 -13.71 -12.16
C GLU A 57 -2.34 -15.08 -12.39
N GLN A 58 -1.55 -16.04 -12.87
CA GLN A 58 -1.98 -17.41 -13.09
C GLN A 58 -2.40 -18.09 -11.78
N CYS A 59 -1.62 -17.93 -10.71
CA CYS A 59 -1.96 -18.44 -9.39
C CYS A 59 -3.27 -17.85 -8.87
N CYS A 60 -3.46 -16.54 -8.97
CA CYS A 60 -4.70 -15.87 -8.57
C CYS A 60 -5.91 -16.36 -9.37
N SER A 61 -5.76 -16.49 -10.69
CA SER A 61 -6.83 -16.98 -11.57
C SER A 61 -7.28 -18.40 -11.20
N ILE A 62 -6.33 -19.32 -10.98
CA ILE A 62 -6.63 -20.71 -10.57
C ILE A 62 -7.30 -20.75 -9.20
N SER A 63 -6.90 -19.85 -8.29
CA SER A 63 -7.41 -19.83 -6.91
C SER A 63 -8.69 -19.00 -6.74
N GLY A 64 -9.26 -18.42 -7.82
CA GLY A 64 -10.43 -17.56 -7.75
C GLY A 64 -10.18 -16.20 -7.08
N ILE A 65 -8.92 -15.79 -6.95
CA ILE A 65 -8.52 -14.52 -6.34
C ILE A 65 -8.54 -13.41 -7.40
N ARG A 66 -9.28 -12.34 -7.17
CA ARG A 66 -9.24 -11.17 -8.06
C ARG A 66 -7.92 -10.41 -7.91
N LEU A 67 -7.16 -10.30 -8.99
CA LEU A 67 -5.94 -9.49 -9.01
C LEU A 67 -6.24 -8.11 -9.59
N ASP A 68 -6.22 -7.09 -8.72
CA ASP A 68 -6.39 -5.69 -9.08
C ASP A 68 -5.00 -5.04 -9.22
N LEU A 69 -4.71 -4.50 -10.40
CA LEU A 69 -3.47 -3.78 -10.60
C LEU A 69 -3.61 -2.35 -10.10
N ALA A 70 -2.76 -1.95 -9.18
CA ALA A 70 -2.61 -0.55 -8.81
C ALA A 70 -2.11 0.21 -10.06
N SER A 71 -3.00 0.97 -10.69
CA SER A 71 -2.61 1.76 -11.84
C SER A 71 -1.65 2.86 -11.42
N VAL A 72 -0.71 3.22 -12.31
CA VAL A 72 0.18 4.37 -12.14
C VAL A 72 -0.65 5.66 -11.92
N ALA A 73 -1.90 5.67 -12.39
CA ALA A 73 -2.84 6.76 -12.24
C ALA A 73 -3.58 6.80 -10.87
N HIS A 74 -3.45 5.78 -10.01
CA HIS A 74 -4.09 5.74 -8.70
C HIS A 74 -3.09 5.31 -7.60
N PRO A 75 -2.15 6.18 -7.20
CA PRO A 75 -1.22 5.90 -6.10
C PRO A 75 -1.94 5.64 -4.77
N GLN A 76 -3.21 6.05 -4.65
CA GLN A 76 -4.03 5.82 -3.46
C GLN A 76 -4.27 4.33 -3.16
N SER A 77 -4.27 3.46 -4.19
CA SER A 77 -4.45 2.01 -4.01
C SER A 77 -3.28 1.36 -3.29
N ASN A 78 -2.05 1.83 -3.53
CA ASN A 78 -0.83 1.32 -2.89
C ASN A 78 -0.43 2.08 -1.60
N ARG A 79 -1.10 3.20 -1.31
CA ARG A 79 -0.75 4.06 -0.16
C ARG A 79 -0.69 3.29 1.18
N GLN A 80 -1.52 2.26 1.37
CA GLN A 80 -1.50 1.47 2.60
C GLN A 80 -0.22 0.64 2.72
N VAL A 81 0.22 -0.02 1.65
CA VAL A 81 1.46 -0.79 1.63
C VAL A 81 2.68 0.15 1.73
N GLU A 82 2.65 1.30 1.04
CA GLU A 82 3.69 2.32 1.15
C GLU A 82 3.81 2.86 2.58
N ARG A 83 2.67 3.11 3.24
CA ARG A 83 2.65 3.50 4.65
C ARG A 83 3.18 2.39 5.56
N ALA A 84 2.81 1.14 5.33
CA ALA A 84 3.33 0.01 6.08
C ALA A 84 4.85 -0.13 5.91
N ASN A 85 5.36 0.00 4.69
CA ASN A 85 6.80 0.04 4.42
C ASN A 85 7.48 1.19 5.19
N GLY A 86 6.88 2.37 5.20
CA GLY A 86 7.37 3.51 5.97
C GLY A 86 7.40 3.23 7.48
N LEU A 87 6.37 2.59 8.03
CA LEU A 87 6.30 2.21 9.45
C LEU A 87 7.36 1.16 9.80
N ILE A 88 7.53 0.13 8.97
CA ILE A 88 8.59 -0.87 9.17
C ILE A 88 9.96 -0.20 9.15
N LEU A 89 10.24 0.63 8.15
CA LEU A 89 11.51 1.35 8.04
C LEU A 89 11.75 2.30 9.22
N SER A 90 10.71 3.00 9.69
CA SER A 90 10.83 3.88 10.86
C SER A 90 11.08 3.11 12.15
N GLY A 91 10.58 1.88 12.26
CA GLY A 91 10.89 0.97 13.36
C GLY A 91 12.30 0.38 13.28
N VAL A 92 12.78 0.08 12.07
CA VAL A 92 14.13 -0.46 11.82
C VAL A 92 15.21 0.58 12.09
N LYS A 93 15.07 1.79 11.57
CA LYS A 93 16.10 2.84 11.61
C LYS A 93 16.65 3.14 13.01
N PRO A 94 15.83 3.43 14.05
CA PRO A 94 16.37 3.77 15.38
C PRO A 94 17.11 2.61 16.05
N ARG A 95 16.70 1.37 15.75
CA ARG A 95 17.27 0.16 16.36
C ARG A 95 18.61 -0.24 15.73
N LEU A 96 18.91 0.30 14.55
CA LEU A 96 20.05 -0.13 13.73
C LEU A 96 21.09 0.95 13.47
N VAL A 97 21.03 2.12 14.11
CA VAL A 97 21.99 3.20 13.85
C VAL A 97 23.43 2.73 14.13
N GLU A 98 23.68 2.05 15.24
CA GLU A 98 25.02 1.49 15.55
C GLU A 98 25.26 0.09 14.97
N PRO A 99 24.33 -0.88 15.11
CA PRO A 99 24.56 -2.24 14.61
C PRO A 99 24.66 -2.35 13.10
N LEU A 100 23.99 -1.51 12.31
CA LEU A 100 24.07 -1.52 10.84
C LEU A 100 25.45 -1.18 10.31
N ILE A 101 26.19 -0.33 11.02
CA ILE A 101 27.58 0.01 10.66
C ILE A 101 28.48 -1.22 10.84
N ARG A 102 28.16 -2.05 11.85
CA ARG A 102 28.96 -3.24 12.21
C ARG A 102 28.49 -4.51 11.52
N SER A 103 27.18 -4.62 11.23
CA SER A 103 26.58 -5.83 10.69
C SER A 103 25.36 -5.51 9.81
N PRO A 104 25.54 -5.36 8.49
CA PRO A 104 24.46 -4.98 7.57
C PRO A 104 23.25 -5.92 7.51
N GLY A 105 23.36 -7.13 8.09
CA GLY A 105 22.29 -8.13 8.15
C GLY A 105 21.39 -8.04 9.38
N SER A 106 21.74 -7.26 10.38
CA SER A 106 21.08 -7.23 11.71
C SER A 106 19.61 -6.74 11.68
N TRP A 107 19.17 -6.07 10.62
CA TRP A 107 17.76 -5.68 10.48
C TRP A 107 16.79 -6.87 10.41
N LEU A 108 17.28 -8.06 10.04
CA LEU A 108 16.48 -9.28 10.00
C LEU A 108 16.05 -9.72 11.40
N ASP A 109 16.93 -9.55 12.37
CA ASP A 109 16.70 -9.95 13.76
C ASP A 109 15.71 -9.02 14.45
N GLU A 110 15.65 -7.75 14.02
CA GLU A 110 14.72 -6.75 14.55
C GLU A 110 13.33 -6.80 13.92
N LEU A 111 13.21 -7.38 12.71
CA LEU A 111 11.95 -7.39 11.97
C LEU A 111 10.79 -8.04 12.73
N PRO A 112 10.94 -9.19 13.41
CA PRO A 112 9.86 -9.79 14.20
C PRO A 112 9.33 -8.88 15.30
N ALA A 113 10.21 -8.21 16.04
CA ALA A 113 9.83 -7.29 17.11
C ALA A 113 9.07 -6.06 16.58
N ILE A 114 9.48 -5.56 15.42
CA ILE A 114 8.79 -4.45 14.75
C ILE A 114 7.40 -4.86 14.29
N LEU A 115 7.27 -6.02 13.63
CA LEU A 115 5.98 -6.55 13.19
C LEU A 115 5.06 -6.82 14.37
N TRP A 116 5.60 -7.36 15.46
CA TRP A 116 4.87 -7.56 16.71
C TRP A 116 4.30 -6.24 17.21
N SER A 117 5.13 -5.23 17.37
CA SER A 117 4.70 -3.88 17.81
C SER A 117 3.60 -3.31 16.90
N LEU A 118 3.73 -3.42 15.58
CA LEU A 118 2.72 -2.92 14.64
C LEU A 118 1.39 -3.70 14.72
N ARG A 119 1.42 -4.97 15.07
CA ARG A 119 0.25 -5.84 15.21
C ARG A 119 -0.50 -5.63 16.53
N THR A 120 0.23 -5.27 17.60
CA THR A 120 -0.29 -5.09 18.96
C THR A 120 -0.55 -3.64 19.34
N THR A 121 -0.27 -2.68 18.45
CA THR A 121 -0.57 -1.27 18.65
C THR A 121 -1.92 -0.92 18.01
N PRO A 122 -2.84 -0.22 18.72
CA PRO A 122 -4.12 0.19 18.15
C PRO A 122 -3.94 1.06 16.90
N ASN A 123 -4.65 0.72 15.84
CA ASN A 123 -4.62 1.49 14.60
C ASN A 123 -5.60 2.67 14.68
N GLN A 124 -5.12 3.87 14.36
CA GLN A 124 -5.91 5.10 14.44
C GLN A 124 -7.20 5.07 13.60
N SER A 125 -7.23 4.32 12.49
CA SER A 125 -8.41 4.28 11.63
C SER A 125 -9.49 3.32 12.13
N THR A 126 -9.13 2.25 12.83
CA THR A 126 -10.06 1.24 13.34
C THR A 126 -10.37 1.43 14.82
N GLY A 127 -9.43 1.98 15.60
CA GLY A 127 -9.48 2.07 17.05
C GLY A 127 -9.14 0.77 17.77
N PHE A 128 -8.79 -0.28 17.05
CA PHE A 128 -8.44 -1.60 17.56
C PHE A 128 -7.03 -2.01 17.13
N THR A 129 -6.44 -2.97 17.85
CA THR A 129 -5.20 -3.59 17.41
C THR A 129 -5.46 -4.51 16.21
N PRO A 130 -4.54 -4.60 15.25
CA PRO A 130 -4.65 -5.61 14.20
C PRO A 130 -4.73 -7.04 14.74
N PHE A 131 -4.05 -7.31 15.87
CA PHE A 131 -4.06 -8.60 16.53
C PHE A 131 -5.47 -8.97 17.01
N PHE A 132 -6.15 -8.07 17.70
CA PHE A 132 -7.52 -8.29 18.15
C PHE A 132 -8.48 -8.53 16.97
N LEU A 133 -8.40 -7.74 15.91
CA LEU A 133 -9.28 -7.90 14.74
C LEU A 133 -9.07 -9.21 13.97
N VAL A 134 -7.90 -9.85 14.11
CA VAL A 134 -7.61 -11.15 13.51
C VAL A 134 -8.03 -12.29 14.42
N TYR A 135 -7.65 -12.25 15.70
CA TYR A 135 -7.75 -13.39 16.62
C TYR A 135 -8.91 -13.30 17.62
N GLY A 136 -9.59 -12.17 17.75
CA GLY A 136 -10.68 -11.97 18.69
C GLY A 136 -10.24 -11.70 20.13
N ALA A 137 -8.94 -11.72 20.39
CA ALA A 137 -8.38 -11.45 21.71
C ALA A 137 -7.13 -10.56 21.57
N GLU A 138 -6.86 -9.76 22.60
CA GLU A 138 -5.62 -8.99 22.65
C GLU A 138 -4.42 -9.89 22.93
N ALA A 139 -3.29 -9.55 22.32
CA ALA A 139 -2.04 -10.27 22.54
C ALA A 139 -1.59 -10.14 24.00
N VAL A 140 -1.03 -11.21 24.56
CA VAL A 140 -0.24 -11.12 25.79
C VAL A 140 1.12 -10.56 25.41
N ILE A 141 1.46 -9.39 25.90
CA ILE A 141 2.73 -8.74 25.63
C ILE A 141 3.78 -9.13 26.66
N PRO A 142 5.10 -9.03 26.34
CA PRO A 142 6.15 -9.42 27.26
C PRO A 142 6.04 -8.78 28.65
N THR A 143 5.60 -7.54 28.73
CA THR A 143 5.38 -6.83 29.99
C THR A 143 4.25 -7.40 30.84
N ASP A 144 3.23 -8.04 30.23
CA ASP A 144 2.18 -8.74 30.97
C ASP A 144 2.75 -9.93 31.75
N VAL A 145 3.74 -10.59 31.16
CA VAL A 145 4.44 -11.73 31.78
C VAL A 145 5.46 -11.25 32.81
N GLU A 146 6.20 -10.18 32.49
CA GLU A 146 7.25 -9.64 33.35
C GLU A 146 6.69 -9.04 34.66
N PHE A 147 5.51 -8.41 34.59
CA PHE A 147 4.87 -7.78 35.74
C PHE A 147 3.67 -8.55 36.30
N ASP A 148 3.57 -9.84 35.99
CA ASP A 148 2.52 -10.74 36.52
C ASP A 148 1.13 -10.09 36.41
N SER A 149 0.76 -9.63 35.21
CA SER A 149 -0.53 -8.99 35.00
C SER A 149 -1.69 -9.92 35.41
N PRO A 150 -2.83 -9.40 35.92
CA PRO A 150 -3.97 -10.24 36.35
C PRO A 150 -4.43 -11.21 35.27
N ARG A 151 -4.33 -10.85 34.00
CA ARG A 151 -4.71 -11.71 32.87
C ARG A 151 -3.77 -12.90 32.68
N VAL A 152 -2.54 -12.84 33.18
CA VAL A 152 -1.58 -13.95 33.15
C VAL A 152 -1.71 -14.79 34.42
N VAL A 153 -1.76 -14.16 35.59
CA VAL A 153 -1.82 -14.84 36.91
C VAL A 153 -3.14 -15.56 37.11
N MET A 154 -4.26 -14.93 36.70
CA MET A 154 -5.62 -15.48 36.88
C MET A 154 -6.07 -16.34 35.70
N TYR A 155 -5.16 -16.76 34.80
CA TYR A 155 -5.52 -17.57 33.66
C TYR A 155 -6.04 -18.96 34.09
N MET A 156 -7.31 -19.21 33.81
CA MET A 156 -7.95 -20.52 33.94
C MET A 156 -8.41 -21.02 32.59
N GLU A 157 -8.01 -22.23 32.19
CA GLU A 157 -8.28 -22.76 30.86
C GLU A 157 -9.79 -22.91 30.56
N ALA A 158 -10.58 -23.28 31.56
CA ALA A 158 -12.03 -23.40 31.43
C ALA A 158 -12.71 -22.06 31.16
N GLU A 159 -12.38 -21.02 31.93
CA GLU A 159 -12.89 -19.67 31.74
C GLU A 159 -12.41 -19.05 30.42
N ALA A 160 -11.18 -19.36 30.04
CA ALA A 160 -10.62 -18.90 28.76
C ALA A 160 -11.30 -19.55 27.55
N ARG A 161 -11.84 -20.77 27.69
CA ARG A 161 -12.64 -21.41 26.65
C ARG A 161 -14.00 -20.74 26.52
N GLU A 162 -14.72 -20.55 27.59
CA GLU A 162 -16.01 -19.86 27.63
C GLU A 162 -15.88 -18.43 27.09
N ALA A 163 -14.88 -17.68 27.55
CA ALA A 163 -14.59 -16.35 27.06
C ALA A 163 -14.23 -16.29 25.55
N ARG A 164 -13.69 -17.36 24.96
CA ARG A 164 -13.45 -17.44 23.51
C ARG A 164 -14.73 -17.69 22.74
N GLU A 165 -15.64 -18.50 23.28
CA GLU A 165 -16.94 -18.76 22.66
C GLU A 165 -17.78 -17.48 22.65
N ASP A 166 -17.86 -16.77 23.77
CA ASP A 166 -18.52 -15.45 23.88
C ASP A 166 -17.78 -14.38 23.05
N GLY A 167 -16.47 -14.50 22.93
CA GLY A 167 -15.62 -13.57 22.18
C GLY A 167 -15.86 -13.55 20.69
N VAL A 168 -16.47 -14.59 20.09
CA VAL A 168 -16.78 -14.65 18.65
C VAL A 168 -17.82 -13.60 18.28
N ASP A 169 -18.90 -13.48 19.06
CA ASP A 169 -19.95 -12.50 18.80
C ASP A 169 -19.44 -11.07 19.03
N LEU A 170 -18.66 -10.86 20.08
CA LEU A 170 -18.00 -9.59 20.36
C LEU A 170 -17.01 -9.19 19.24
N LEU A 171 -16.34 -10.17 18.64
CA LEU A 171 -15.42 -9.91 17.53
C LEU A 171 -16.15 -9.41 16.27
N GLU A 172 -17.32 -9.97 15.96
CA GLU A 172 -18.12 -9.52 14.82
C GLU A 172 -18.61 -8.08 15.04
N GLU A 173 -19.12 -7.77 16.23
CA GLU A 173 -19.53 -6.41 16.59
C GLU A 173 -18.34 -5.44 16.51
N ALA A 174 -17.20 -5.80 17.07
CA ALA A 174 -15.98 -5.00 17.01
C ALA A 174 -15.50 -4.77 15.56
N ARG A 175 -15.62 -5.78 14.70
CA ARG A 175 -15.31 -5.66 13.26
C ARG A 175 -16.26 -4.68 12.55
N LEU A 176 -17.55 -4.72 12.82
CA LEU A 176 -18.52 -3.76 12.28
C LEU A 176 -18.19 -2.33 12.75
N LEU A 177 -17.86 -2.17 14.04
CA LEU A 177 -17.45 -0.89 14.60
C LEU A 177 -16.14 -0.39 13.96
N ALA A 178 -15.15 -1.26 13.77
CA ALA A 178 -13.89 -0.94 13.11
C ALA A 178 -14.13 -0.49 11.65
N LEU A 179 -15.07 -1.14 10.95
CA LEU A 179 -15.45 -0.77 9.59
C LEU A 179 -16.03 0.64 9.55
N SER A 180 -16.97 0.94 10.44
CA SER A 180 -17.63 2.25 10.56
C SER A 180 -16.61 3.34 10.88
N ARG A 181 -15.74 3.13 11.87
CA ARG A 181 -14.66 4.06 12.23
C ARG A 181 -13.70 4.30 11.07
N SER A 182 -13.32 3.22 10.36
CA SER A 182 -12.43 3.32 9.20
C SER A 182 -13.06 4.14 8.06
N ALA A 183 -14.37 3.98 7.82
CA ALA A 183 -15.09 4.75 6.82
C ALA A 183 -15.13 6.25 7.18
N ILE A 184 -15.45 6.59 8.42
CA ILE A 184 -15.47 7.97 8.93
C ILE A 184 -14.07 8.59 8.82
N TYR A 185 -13.03 7.87 9.25
CA TYR A 185 -11.65 8.33 9.16
C TYR A 185 -11.23 8.62 7.71
N GLN A 186 -11.56 7.72 6.79
CA GLN A 186 -11.26 7.91 5.36
C GLN A 186 -12.04 9.09 4.76
N GLN A 187 -13.30 9.26 5.16
CA GLN A 187 -14.10 10.41 4.74
C GLN A 187 -13.50 11.73 5.24
N GLY A 188 -13.08 11.77 6.51
CA GLY A 188 -12.39 12.92 7.10
C GLY A 188 -11.10 13.28 6.35
N LEU A 189 -10.29 12.26 6.00
CA LEU A 189 -9.08 12.46 5.19
C LEU A 189 -9.40 13.01 3.79
N ARG A 190 -10.42 12.46 3.10
CA ARG A 190 -10.84 12.96 1.79
C ARG A 190 -11.28 14.41 1.87
N HIS A 191 -12.07 14.76 2.88
CA HIS A 191 -12.53 16.14 3.11
C HIS A 191 -11.38 17.10 3.39
N TYR A 192 -10.41 16.68 4.24
CA TYR A 192 -9.21 17.46 4.51
C TYR A 192 -8.37 17.70 3.25
N HIS A 193 -8.17 16.67 2.44
CA HIS A 193 -7.44 16.80 1.18
C HIS A 193 -8.20 17.63 0.15
N SER A 194 -9.51 17.45 0.03
CA SER A 194 -10.33 18.22 -0.93
C SER A 194 -10.34 19.72 -0.64
N LYS A 195 -10.23 20.13 0.62
CA LYS A 195 -10.12 21.55 1.01
C LYS A 195 -8.76 22.16 0.65
N LYS A 196 -7.69 21.39 0.63
CA LYS A 196 -6.32 21.88 0.38
C LYS A 196 -5.90 21.79 -1.07
N ILE A 197 -6.48 20.88 -1.83
CA ILE A 197 -6.09 20.62 -3.21
C ILE A 197 -7.23 21.08 -4.12
N LYS A 198 -7.05 22.20 -4.82
CA LYS A 198 -7.91 22.53 -5.96
C LYS A 198 -7.66 21.46 -7.02
N PRO A 199 -8.66 20.67 -7.42
CA PRO A 199 -8.47 19.68 -8.47
C PRO A 199 -8.08 20.40 -9.75
N LEU A 200 -6.91 20.10 -10.27
CA LEU A 200 -6.50 20.53 -11.59
C LEU A 200 -7.35 19.76 -12.61
N THR A 201 -8.14 20.49 -13.38
CA THR A 201 -8.94 19.92 -14.46
C THR A 201 -8.43 20.49 -15.77
N PHE A 202 -8.17 19.61 -16.73
CA PHE A 202 -7.73 19.97 -18.06
C PHE A 202 -8.82 19.61 -19.07
N ARG A 203 -8.86 20.35 -20.18
CA ARG A 203 -9.73 20.09 -21.33
C ARG A 203 -8.89 19.48 -22.45
N GLU A 204 -9.57 18.79 -23.35
CA GLU A 204 -8.94 18.33 -24.59
C GLU A 204 -8.41 19.52 -25.38
N GLY A 205 -7.17 19.44 -25.83
CA GLY A 205 -6.44 20.54 -26.48
C GLY A 205 -5.57 21.37 -25.53
N ASP A 206 -5.72 21.27 -24.22
CA ASP A 206 -4.88 22.03 -23.29
C ASP A 206 -3.41 21.57 -23.38
N LEU A 207 -2.51 22.56 -23.26
CA LEU A 207 -1.07 22.33 -23.17
C LEU A 207 -0.67 22.08 -21.72
N VAL A 208 0.04 21.00 -21.49
CA VAL A 208 0.47 20.60 -20.15
C VAL A 208 1.95 20.19 -20.12
N LEU A 209 2.58 20.38 -18.98
CA LEU A 209 3.85 19.76 -18.62
C LEU A 209 3.58 18.51 -17.81
N ARG A 210 4.45 17.52 -17.97
CA ARG A 210 4.40 16.24 -17.27
C ARG A 210 5.58 16.12 -16.30
N LEU A 211 5.32 15.63 -15.08
CA LEU A 211 6.37 15.32 -14.11
C LEU A 211 7.16 14.11 -14.57
N VAL A 212 8.48 14.23 -14.66
CA VAL A 212 9.38 13.12 -15.01
C VAL A 212 9.42 12.11 -13.85
N GLN A 213 8.98 10.88 -14.10
CA GLN A 213 8.92 9.84 -13.06
C GLN A 213 10.21 9.03 -12.91
N GLU A 214 10.99 8.88 -13.97
CA GLU A 214 12.25 8.15 -13.96
C GLU A 214 13.42 9.12 -13.85
N GLN A 215 14.04 9.12 -12.67
CA GLN A 215 15.26 9.89 -12.41
C GLN A 215 16.54 9.09 -12.68
N ALA A 216 16.44 7.85 -13.18
CA ALA A 216 17.58 7.02 -13.48
C ALA A 216 18.42 7.67 -14.62
N GLY A 217 19.59 8.17 -14.26
CA GLY A 217 20.52 8.85 -15.20
C GLY A 217 20.32 10.36 -15.38
N GLN A 218 19.37 10.99 -14.71
CA GLN A 218 19.22 12.43 -14.74
C GLN A 218 20.16 13.13 -13.77
N HIS A 219 20.78 14.22 -14.22
CA HIS A 219 21.58 15.09 -13.36
C HIS A 219 20.67 15.79 -12.34
N LYS A 220 21.15 16.02 -11.10
CA LYS A 220 20.37 16.68 -10.02
C LYS A 220 19.80 18.07 -10.40
N LEU A 221 20.34 18.69 -11.43
CA LEU A 221 19.92 19.99 -11.95
C LEU A 221 18.96 19.89 -13.16
N SER A 222 18.59 18.68 -13.60
CA SER A 222 17.63 18.51 -14.69
C SER A 222 16.25 18.97 -14.23
N PRO A 223 15.48 19.69 -15.08
CA PRO A 223 14.15 20.16 -14.74
C PRO A 223 13.23 18.94 -14.48
N PRO A 224 12.44 18.97 -13.41
CA PRO A 224 11.56 17.86 -13.06
C PRO A 224 10.34 17.75 -13.99
N TRP A 225 10.09 18.73 -14.83
CA TRP A 225 8.96 18.82 -15.74
C TRP A 225 9.42 18.72 -17.19
N GLU A 226 8.71 17.94 -17.98
CA GLU A 226 8.93 17.80 -19.42
C GLU A 226 7.67 18.15 -20.22
N GLY A 227 7.84 18.51 -21.48
CA GLY A 227 6.77 18.85 -22.40
C GLY A 227 7.11 20.07 -23.28
N PRO A 228 6.16 20.77 -23.87
CA PRO A 228 4.71 20.63 -23.66
C PRO A 228 4.09 19.41 -24.34
N PHE A 229 3.02 18.90 -23.73
CA PHE A 229 2.14 17.87 -24.26
C PHE A 229 0.74 18.44 -24.47
N ILE A 230 -0.01 17.88 -25.41
CA ILE A 230 -1.40 18.22 -25.67
C ILE A 230 -2.27 17.15 -25.02
N VAL A 231 -3.30 17.54 -24.27
CA VAL A 231 -4.32 16.64 -23.76
C VAL A 231 -5.18 16.16 -24.94
N SER A 232 -5.12 14.87 -25.25
CA SER A 232 -5.90 14.28 -26.35
C SER A 232 -7.28 13.84 -25.89
N ARG A 233 -7.37 13.27 -24.70
CA ARG A 233 -8.61 12.73 -24.14
C ARG A 233 -8.61 12.82 -22.61
N ALA A 234 -9.75 13.23 -22.05
CA ALA A 234 -9.95 13.34 -20.62
C ALA A 234 -10.80 12.19 -20.08
N LEU A 235 -10.27 11.44 -19.09
CA LEU A 235 -11.00 10.44 -18.31
C LEU A 235 -11.46 11.11 -17.00
N ARG A 236 -12.60 11.83 -17.07
CA ARG A 236 -13.10 12.67 -15.95
C ARG A 236 -13.35 11.87 -14.67
N ASP A 237 -13.88 10.65 -14.79
CA ASP A 237 -14.19 9.78 -13.65
C ASP A 237 -12.94 9.35 -12.85
N ARG A 238 -11.77 9.38 -13.49
CA ARG A 238 -10.50 8.95 -12.91
C ARG A 238 -9.50 10.07 -12.74
N ASN A 239 -9.87 11.30 -13.07
CA ASN A 239 -8.98 12.48 -13.09
C ASN A 239 -7.66 12.20 -13.83
N ALA A 240 -7.76 11.55 -14.98
CA ALA A 240 -6.63 11.10 -15.78
C ALA A 240 -6.77 11.54 -17.25
N TYR A 241 -5.65 11.74 -17.92
CA TYR A 241 -5.58 12.36 -19.23
C TYR A 241 -4.62 11.62 -20.15
N TYR A 242 -5.02 11.38 -21.40
CA TYR A 242 -4.12 10.92 -22.43
C TYR A 242 -3.40 12.11 -23.05
N LEU A 243 -2.13 11.93 -23.37
CA LEU A 243 -1.25 13.00 -23.82
C LEU A 243 -0.65 12.67 -25.18
N ILE A 244 -0.44 13.72 -25.99
CA ILE A 244 0.29 13.71 -27.26
C ILE A 244 1.47 14.68 -27.15
N ASP A 245 2.64 14.29 -27.62
CA ASP A 245 3.83 15.15 -27.63
C ASP A 245 3.66 16.30 -28.65
N ALA A 246 3.52 17.52 -28.14
CA ALA A 246 3.34 18.72 -28.97
C ALA A 246 4.54 19.02 -29.91
N ARG A 247 5.76 18.58 -29.53
CA ARG A 247 6.98 18.80 -30.33
C ARG A 247 7.00 17.92 -31.57
N LYS A 248 6.47 16.70 -31.46
CA LYS A 248 6.38 15.76 -32.58
C LYS A 248 5.25 16.12 -33.54
N SER A 249 4.17 16.74 -33.04
CA SER A 249 3.05 17.21 -33.84
C SER A 249 3.43 18.37 -34.77
N ARG A 250 4.38 19.25 -34.39
CA ARG A 250 4.82 20.40 -35.23
C ARG A 250 5.74 20.02 -36.38
N LYS A 251 6.41 18.86 -36.33
CA LYS A 251 7.42 18.48 -37.35
C LYS A 251 6.88 17.63 -38.51
N ARG A 252 5.62 17.23 -38.51
CA ARG A 252 5.01 16.45 -39.58
C ARG A 252 3.86 17.21 -40.24
N LYS A 253 3.96 17.36 -41.57
CA LYS A 253 2.91 17.92 -42.44
C LYS A 253 1.58 17.17 -42.23
N LYS A 254 0.56 17.90 -42.01
CA LYS A 254 -0.92 17.84 -42.13
C LYS A 254 -1.69 16.52 -41.94
N ASP A 255 -1.13 15.30 -41.90
CA ASP A 255 -1.94 14.06 -41.94
C ASP A 255 -1.57 12.94 -40.96
N THR A 256 -0.77 13.22 -39.92
CA THR A 256 -0.54 12.20 -38.88
C THR A 256 -0.70 12.87 -37.51
N ALA A 257 -1.84 12.60 -36.86
CA ALA A 257 -2.04 12.89 -35.44
C ALA A 257 -0.85 12.28 -34.67
N GLY A 258 -0.21 13.10 -33.79
CA GLY A 258 0.87 12.61 -32.97
C GLY A 258 0.40 11.37 -32.20
N GLU A 259 1.29 10.39 -32.03
CA GLU A 259 0.96 9.13 -31.39
C GLU A 259 0.53 9.37 -29.96
N GLU A 260 -0.72 9.02 -29.63
CA GLU A 260 -1.26 9.14 -28.28
C GLU A 260 -0.49 8.22 -27.34
N MET A 261 -0.11 8.68 -26.15
CA MET A 261 0.56 7.86 -25.17
C MET A 261 -0.33 6.68 -24.77
N THR A 262 0.25 5.50 -24.67
CA THR A 262 -0.46 4.25 -24.35
C THR A 262 -1.08 4.23 -22.94
N ARG A 263 -0.70 5.15 -22.06
CA ARG A 263 -1.16 5.20 -20.66
C ARG A 263 -1.68 6.60 -20.31
N PRO A 264 -2.81 6.68 -19.59
CA PRO A 264 -3.31 7.95 -19.08
C PRO A 264 -2.46 8.46 -17.90
N TRP A 265 -2.35 9.77 -17.77
CA TRP A 265 -1.62 10.46 -16.72
C TRP A 265 -2.59 11.11 -15.74
N ASN A 266 -2.30 10.98 -14.42
CA ASN A 266 -3.09 11.64 -13.40
C ASN A 266 -2.85 13.15 -13.43
N ALA A 267 -3.90 13.95 -13.17
CA ALA A 267 -3.80 15.41 -13.09
C ALA A 267 -2.74 15.91 -12.08
N GLU A 268 -2.50 15.18 -11.00
CA GLU A 268 -1.47 15.53 -9.99
C GLU A 268 -0.04 15.54 -10.58
N LEU A 269 0.17 14.81 -11.67
CA LEU A 269 1.45 14.70 -12.38
C LEU A 269 1.52 15.67 -13.58
N LEU A 270 0.52 16.53 -13.74
CA LEU A 270 0.42 17.49 -14.82
C LEU A 270 0.39 18.92 -14.28
N ARG A 271 0.94 19.84 -15.03
CA ARG A 271 0.83 21.30 -14.79
C ARG A 271 0.40 22.00 -16.07
N PRO A 272 -0.41 23.06 -15.98
CA PRO A 272 -0.73 23.85 -17.16
C PRO A 272 0.55 24.48 -17.74
N PHE A 273 0.67 24.46 -19.05
CA PHE A 273 1.71 25.16 -19.77
C PHE A 273 1.08 26.40 -20.43
N TYR A 274 1.55 27.55 -20.05
CA TYR A 274 1.16 28.83 -20.63
C TYR A 274 2.24 29.24 -21.64
N SER A 275 1.85 29.42 -22.89
CA SER A 275 2.72 29.92 -23.97
C SER A 275 2.66 31.43 -24.05
#